data_34f8e056ba0d3e33e7cfb3695aa8d3c8
#
_entry.id   34f8e056ba0d3e33e7cfb3695aa8d3c8
#
_cell.length_a   1.000
_cell.length_b   1.000
_cell.length_c   1.000
_cell.angle_alpha   90.00
_cell.angle_beta   90.00
_cell.angle_gamma   90.00
#
_symmetry.space_group_name_H-M   'P 1'
#
loop_
_entity.id
_entity.type
_entity.pdbx_description
1 polymer ?
#
loop_
_entity_poly.entity_id
_entity_poly.type
_entity_poly.pdbx_seq_one_letter_code
_entity_poly.pdbx_strand_id
1 'polypeptide(L)'
;MALYVRVVDGQVKDVWDTPPQEGVGNNGWKNAIEVRPNITPHRQGYGAHTFNLNVDPVQIVYSTFDISVDDRKNSMKSAAGFGFQQVVREQTQLQLNPNPDEQYDAAAVEAARQAMIAKQAQIDACTTHDELDALM
;
A
#
# COMPACT_ATOMS: atom_id res chain seq x y z
N MET A 1 16.30 -4.59 8.71
CA MET A 1 17.08 -3.77 7.76
C MET A 1 17.79 -2.68 8.54
N ALA A 2 19.10 -2.51 8.35
CA ALA A 2 19.84 -1.44 8.97
C ALA A 2 19.61 -0.13 8.23
N LEU A 3 19.40 0.95 8.97
CA LEU A 3 19.23 2.28 8.44
C LEU A 3 20.30 3.22 9.00
N TYR A 4 20.66 4.20 8.21
CA TYR A 4 21.68 5.20 8.55
C TYR A 4 21.14 6.58 8.20
N VAL A 5 21.34 7.53 9.11
CA VAL A 5 20.96 8.93 8.90
C VAL A 5 22.18 9.82 9.02
N ARG A 6 22.23 10.87 8.19
CA ARG A 6 23.23 11.91 8.31
C ARG A 6 22.59 13.14 8.92
N VAL A 7 23.12 13.58 10.05
CA VAL A 7 22.64 14.73 10.80
C VAL A 7 23.63 15.89 10.64
N VAL A 8 23.15 17.02 10.15
CA VAL A 8 23.93 18.24 9.97
C VAL A 8 23.15 19.41 10.56
N ASP A 9 23.77 20.14 11.49
CA ASP A 9 23.15 21.29 12.17
C ASP A 9 21.80 20.96 12.83
N GLY A 10 21.72 19.78 13.44
CA GLY A 10 20.50 19.32 14.13
C GLY A 10 19.38 18.85 13.22
N GLN A 11 19.63 18.69 11.92
CA GLN A 11 18.65 18.24 10.94
C GLN A 11 19.15 17.01 10.18
N VAL A 12 18.23 16.09 9.88
CA VAL A 12 18.53 14.94 9.04
C VAL A 12 18.56 15.37 7.58
N LYS A 13 19.70 15.14 6.93
CA LYS A 13 19.91 15.49 5.51
C LYS A 13 19.81 14.28 4.57
N ASP A 14 20.19 13.09 5.04
CA ASP A 14 20.17 11.87 4.25
C ASP A 14 19.69 10.70 5.09
N VAL A 15 18.98 9.77 4.47
CA VAL A 15 18.60 8.48 5.04
C VAL A 15 18.98 7.40 4.05
N TRP A 16 19.84 6.48 4.46
CA TRP A 16 20.34 5.39 3.62
C TRP A 16 20.06 4.03 4.25
N ASP A 17 19.87 3.03 3.42
CA ASP A 17 19.77 1.62 3.82
C ASP A 17 21.09 0.86 3.65
N THR A 18 22.13 1.54 3.16
CA THR A 18 23.48 1.00 3.00
C THR A 18 24.45 1.75 3.90
N PRO A 19 25.51 1.08 4.41
CA PRO A 19 26.50 1.75 5.24
C PRO A 19 27.19 2.90 4.48
N PRO A 20 27.35 4.08 5.13
CA PRO A 20 28.06 5.18 4.50
C PRO A 20 29.57 4.87 4.40
N GLN A 21 30.20 5.33 3.31
CA GLN A 21 31.65 5.11 3.10
C GLN A 21 32.50 5.75 4.19
N GLU A 22 32.09 6.90 4.70
CA GLU A 22 32.80 7.60 5.77
C GLU A 22 32.73 6.86 7.11
N GLY A 23 31.80 5.92 7.25
CA GLY A 23 31.53 5.19 8.49
C GLY A 23 30.62 5.94 9.44
N VAL A 24 29.92 5.16 10.27
CA VAL A 24 29.06 5.69 11.35
C VAL A 24 29.93 6.42 12.37
N GLY A 25 29.47 7.59 12.81
CA GLY A 25 30.20 8.46 13.73
C GLY A 25 31.04 9.54 13.02
N ASN A 26 31.15 9.48 11.68
CA ASN A 26 31.86 10.47 10.89
C ASN A 26 30.91 11.30 10.05
N ASN A 27 31.17 12.59 9.88
CA ASN A 27 30.41 13.50 9.03
C ASN A 27 28.91 13.53 9.35
N GLY A 28 28.54 13.27 10.61
CA GLY A 28 27.15 13.29 11.06
C GLY A 28 26.38 12.00 10.82
N TRP A 29 27.02 10.94 10.33
CA TRP A 29 26.37 9.64 10.13
C TRP A 29 26.12 8.92 11.45
N LYS A 30 24.89 8.45 11.62
CA LYS A 30 24.42 7.70 12.80
C LYS A 30 23.60 6.51 12.37
N ASN A 31 23.62 5.48 13.20
CA ASN A 31 22.68 4.38 13.07
C ASN A 31 21.25 4.87 13.35
N ALA A 32 20.29 4.29 12.67
CA ALA A 32 18.88 4.63 12.85
C ALA A 32 18.03 3.36 12.86
N ILE A 33 16.90 3.42 13.54
CA ILE A 33 15.86 2.39 13.53
C ILE A 33 14.51 3.02 13.25
N GLU A 34 13.64 2.26 12.58
CA GLU A 34 12.26 2.66 12.40
C GLU A 34 11.43 2.28 13.63
N VAL A 35 10.61 3.21 14.09
CA VAL A 35 9.61 2.98 15.13
C VAL A 35 8.23 3.15 14.50
N ARG A 36 7.55 2.03 14.33
CA ARG A 36 6.21 1.99 13.73
C ARG A 36 5.22 1.54 14.79
N PRO A 37 4.30 2.40 15.23
CA PRO A 37 3.22 1.98 16.12
C PRO A 37 2.40 0.86 15.48
N ASN A 38 1.81 0.00 16.31
CA ASN A 38 0.89 -1.01 15.82
C ASN A 38 -0.36 -0.34 15.26
N ILE A 39 -0.80 -0.79 14.10
CA ILE A 39 -2.01 -0.31 13.46
C ILE A 39 -3.00 -1.44 13.25
N THR A 40 -4.29 -1.08 13.18
CA THR A 40 -5.33 -2.01 12.75
C THR A 40 -5.34 -2.02 11.22
N PRO A 41 -5.06 -3.16 10.57
CA PRO A 41 -5.05 -3.23 9.11
C PRO A 41 -6.36 -2.73 8.50
N HIS A 42 -6.28 -2.04 7.38
CA HIS A 42 -7.39 -1.47 6.61
C HIS A 42 -8.17 -0.35 7.32
N ARG A 43 -7.93 -0.12 8.62
CA ARG A 43 -8.59 0.94 9.39
C ARG A 43 -7.65 2.10 9.72
N GLN A 44 -6.37 1.83 9.74
CA GLN A 44 -5.31 2.80 10.04
C GLN A 44 -4.19 2.67 9.05
N GLY A 45 -3.44 3.75 8.86
CA GLY A 45 -2.25 3.79 8.03
C GLY A 45 -1.13 4.57 8.71
N TYR A 46 0.07 4.47 8.15
CA TYR A 46 1.21 5.25 8.59
C TYR A 46 1.26 6.55 7.80
N GLY A 47 1.44 7.65 8.53
CA GLY A 47 1.61 8.99 7.96
C GLY A 47 3.06 9.41 7.90
N ALA A 48 3.28 10.72 7.98
CA ALA A 48 4.60 11.31 7.97
C ALA A 48 5.43 10.81 9.16
N HIS A 49 6.75 10.77 8.98
CA HIS A 49 7.68 10.42 10.04
C HIS A 49 8.40 11.66 10.58
N THR A 50 8.88 11.54 11.81
CA THR A 50 9.75 12.50 12.46
C THR A 50 11.00 11.78 12.97
N PHE A 51 12.05 12.53 13.27
CA PHE A 51 13.30 11.97 13.78
C PHE A 51 13.47 12.33 15.25
N ASN A 52 13.73 11.33 16.09
CA ASN A 52 14.17 11.56 17.46
C ASN A 52 15.70 11.44 17.50
N LEU A 53 16.37 12.58 17.56
CA LEU A 53 17.82 12.68 17.54
C LEU A 53 18.45 12.60 18.95
N ASN A 54 17.63 12.54 20.00
CA ASN A 54 18.08 12.52 21.37
C ASN A 54 18.42 11.12 21.91
N VAL A 55 18.23 10.10 21.08
CA VAL A 55 18.49 8.70 21.40
C VAL A 55 19.47 8.08 20.41
N ASP A 56 20.16 7.02 20.83
CA ASP A 56 21.09 6.28 20.00
C ASP A 56 20.71 4.78 20.05
N PRO A 57 20.34 4.16 18.91
CA PRO A 57 20.28 4.75 17.56
C PRO A 57 19.19 5.79 17.39
N VAL A 58 19.34 6.67 16.42
CA VAL A 58 18.31 7.66 16.03
C VAL A 58 17.03 6.93 15.68
N GLN A 59 15.89 7.43 16.14
CA GLN A 59 14.60 6.83 15.85
C GLN A 59 13.90 7.59 14.73
N ILE A 60 13.45 6.87 13.71
CA ILE A 60 12.55 7.36 12.67
C ILE A 60 11.15 6.96 13.09
N VAL A 61 10.39 7.90 13.65
CA VAL A 61 9.08 7.64 14.27
C VAL A 61 7.97 7.98 13.31
N TYR A 62 7.16 7.00 12.95
CA TYR A 62 6.01 7.18 12.05
C TYR A 62 4.78 7.56 12.85
N SER A 63 4.05 8.56 12.35
CA SER A 63 2.70 8.86 12.83
C SER A 63 1.70 7.86 12.25
N THR A 64 0.53 7.79 12.86
CA THR A 64 -0.59 6.98 12.35
C THR A 64 -1.78 7.88 12.06
N PHE A 65 -2.65 7.44 11.16
CA PHE A 65 -3.91 8.11 10.89
C PHE A 65 -5.03 7.08 10.70
N ASP A 66 -6.25 7.50 10.96
CA ASP A 66 -7.42 6.66 10.74
C ASP A 66 -7.88 6.79 9.29
N ILE A 67 -8.16 5.64 8.65
CA ILE A 67 -8.72 5.60 7.32
C ILE A 67 -10.24 5.71 7.45
N SER A 68 -10.84 6.68 6.78
CA SER A 68 -12.29 6.83 6.79
C SER A 68 -12.97 5.64 6.09
N VAL A 69 -14.22 5.37 6.47
CA VAL A 69 -15.02 4.35 5.79
C VAL A 69 -15.16 4.67 4.31
N ASP A 70 -15.37 5.93 3.96
CA ASP A 70 -15.51 6.36 2.57
C ASP A 70 -14.22 6.14 1.75
N ASP A 71 -13.07 6.48 2.28
CA ASP A 71 -11.79 6.24 1.60
C ASP A 71 -11.54 4.75 1.41
N ARG A 72 -11.84 3.95 2.40
CA ARG A 72 -11.72 2.49 2.32
C ARG A 72 -12.68 1.91 1.27
N LYS A 73 -13.93 2.38 1.25
CA LYS A 73 -14.91 1.98 0.23
C LYS A 73 -14.40 2.29 -1.18
N ASN A 74 -13.85 3.48 -1.39
CA ASN A 74 -13.30 3.88 -2.67
C ASN A 74 -12.15 2.97 -3.10
N SER A 75 -11.25 2.62 -2.19
CA SER A 75 -10.14 1.70 -2.46
C SER A 75 -10.65 0.30 -2.82
N MET A 76 -11.62 -0.22 -2.10
CA MET A 76 -12.20 -1.54 -2.36
C MET A 76 -12.95 -1.58 -3.69
N LYS A 77 -13.70 -0.52 -4.02
CA LYS A 77 -14.38 -0.40 -5.32
C LYS A 77 -13.39 -0.33 -6.47
N SER A 78 -12.30 0.41 -6.30
CA SER A 78 -11.23 0.47 -7.31
C SER A 78 -10.58 -0.89 -7.51
N ALA A 79 -10.34 -1.65 -6.45
CA ALA A 79 -9.80 -3.01 -6.54
C ALA A 79 -10.75 -3.94 -7.31
N ALA A 80 -12.06 -3.85 -7.08
CA ALA A 80 -13.06 -4.63 -7.81
C ALA A 80 -13.05 -4.26 -9.31
N GLY A 81 -12.95 -2.97 -9.63
CA GLY A 81 -12.84 -2.50 -11.02
C GLY A 81 -11.56 -2.97 -11.70
N PHE A 82 -10.45 -2.99 -10.97
CA PHE A 82 -9.18 -3.48 -11.47
C PHE A 82 -9.23 -4.98 -11.82
N GLY A 83 -9.88 -5.78 -10.99
CA GLY A 83 -10.09 -7.20 -11.26
C GLY A 83 -10.87 -7.43 -12.55
N PHE A 84 -11.91 -6.64 -12.80
CA PHE A 84 -12.66 -6.69 -14.05
C PHE A 84 -11.77 -6.31 -15.25
N GLN A 85 -11.01 -5.23 -15.14
CA GLN A 85 -10.11 -4.79 -16.21
C GLN A 85 -9.08 -5.87 -16.57
N GLN A 86 -8.62 -6.63 -15.58
CA GLN A 86 -7.68 -7.72 -15.83
C GLN A 86 -8.31 -8.83 -16.67
N VAL A 87 -9.55 -9.22 -16.38
CA VAL A 87 -10.29 -10.20 -17.19
C VAL A 87 -10.48 -9.70 -18.62
N VAL A 88 -10.84 -8.43 -18.80
CA VAL A 88 -10.98 -7.81 -20.13
C VAL A 88 -9.67 -7.88 -20.90
N ARG A 89 -8.56 -7.58 -20.22
CA ARG A 89 -7.23 -7.60 -20.83
C ARG A 89 -6.84 -9.01 -21.26
N GLU A 90 -7.04 -10.00 -20.41
CA GLU A 90 -6.75 -11.40 -20.72
C GLU A 90 -7.59 -11.90 -21.92
N GLN A 91 -8.87 -11.60 -21.95
CA GLN A 91 -9.75 -12.01 -23.04
C GLN A 91 -9.43 -11.25 -24.34
N THR A 92 -9.03 -9.98 -24.26
CA THR A 92 -8.56 -9.23 -25.42
C THR A 92 -7.31 -9.85 -26.02
N GLN A 93 -6.36 -10.29 -25.21
CA GLN A 93 -5.17 -11.00 -25.67
C GLN A 93 -5.52 -12.30 -26.41
N LEU A 94 -6.48 -13.07 -25.92
CA LEU A 94 -6.95 -14.28 -26.61
C LEU A 94 -7.61 -13.97 -27.96
N GLN A 95 -8.31 -12.84 -28.05
CA GLN A 95 -8.91 -12.39 -29.29
C GLN A 95 -7.87 -11.98 -30.32
N LEU A 96 -6.80 -11.27 -29.89
CA LEU A 96 -5.73 -10.79 -30.76
C LEU A 96 -4.73 -11.91 -31.11
N ASN A 97 -4.45 -12.83 -30.19
CA ASN A 97 -3.50 -13.93 -30.34
C ASN A 97 -4.21 -15.23 -29.98
N PRO A 98 -5.01 -15.84 -30.87
CA PRO A 98 -5.72 -17.07 -30.56
C PRO A 98 -4.79 -18.18 -30.16
N ASN A 99 -5.17 -18.90 -29.07
CA ASN A 99 -4.46 -20.07 -28.59
C ASN A 99 -5.33 -21.32 -28.89
N PRO A 100 -4.78 -22.42 -29.45
CA PRO A 100 -5.55 -23.62 -29.67
C PRO A 100 -6.24 -24.19 -28.45
N ASP A 101 -5.64 -24.01 -27.26
CA ASP A 101 -6.14 -24.54 -25.99
C ASP A 101 -7.06 -23.56 -25.24
N GLU A 102 -7.05 -22.28 -25.63
CA GLU A 102 -7.86 -21.25 -25.00
C GLU A 102 -8.48 -20.34 -26.06
N GLN A 103 -9.75 -20.03 -25.91
CA GLN A 103 -10.49 -19.20 -26.84
C GLN A 103 -11.08 -17.99 -26.15
N TYR A 104 -11.26 -16.91 -26.89
CA TYR A 104 -11.98 -15.74 -26.40
C TYR A 104 -13.39 -16.14 -25.96
N ASP A 105 -13.75 -15.71 -24.75
CA ASP A 105 -15.04 -16.01 -24.12
C ASP A 105 -15.73 -14.71 -23.69
N ALA A 106 -16.66 -14.23 -24.50
CA ALA A 106 -17.45 -13.04 -24.20
C ALA A 106 -18.30 -13.22 -22.94
N ALA A 107 -18.74 -14.45 -22.63
CA ALA A 107 -19.52 -14.73 -21.43
C ALA A 107 -18.67 -14.55 -20.16
N ALA A 108 -17.37 -14.86 -20.22
CA ALA A 108 -16.45 -14.63 -19.12
C ALA A 108 -16.31 -13.13 -18.79
N VAL A 109 -16.24 -12.28 -19.83
CA VAL A 109 -16.19 -10.82 -19.66
C VAL A 109 -17.47 -10.31 -19.01
N GLU A 110 -18.63 -10.75 -19.49
CA GLU A 110 -19.92 -10.33 -18.92
C GLU A 110 -20.11 -10.82 -17.49
N ALA A 111 -19.72 -12.06 -17.19
CA ALA A 111 -19.76 -12.59 -15.83
C ALA A 111 -18.87 -11.77 -14.88
N ALA A 112 -17.67 -11.42 -15.32
CA ALA A 112 -16.74 -10.57 -14.53
C ALA A 112 -17.31 -9.16 -14.33
N ARG A 113 -17.97 -8.60 -15.33
CA ARG A 113 -18.63 -7.28 -15.22
C ARG A 113 -19.76 -7.32 -14.20
N GLN A 114 -20.61 -8.34 -14.24
CA GLN A 114 -21.70 -8.50 -13.27
C GLN A 114 -21.16 -8.74 -11.84
N ALA A 115 -20.10 -9.53 -11.70
CA ALA A 115 -19.46 -9.75 -10.41
C ALA A 115 -18.89 -8.43 -9.83
N MET A 116 -18.26 -7.60 -10.67
CA MET A 116 -17.76 -6.30 -10.26
C MET A 116 -18.90 -5.38 -9.80
N ILE A 117 -19.99 -5.28 -10.57
CA ILE A 117 -21.13 -4.45 -10.23
C ILE A 117 -21.76 -4.91 -8.92
N ALA A 118 -21.94 -6.21 -8.73
CA ALA A 118 -22.48 -6.77 -7.50
C ALA A 118 -21.58 -6.48 -6.30
N LYS A 119 -20.26 -6.63 -6.45
CA LYS A 119 -19.29 -6.33 -5.39
C LYS A 119 -19.29 -4.85 -5.04
N GLN A 120 -19.31 -3.97 -6.01
CA GLN A 120 -19.36 -2.53 -5.77
C GLN A 120 -20.66 -2.12 -5.08
N ALA A 121 -21.79 -2.74 -5.41
CA ALA A 121 -23.06 -2.50 -4.73
C ALA A 121 -23.02 -2.95 -3.27
N GLN A 122 -22.40 -4.09 -2.97
CA GLN A 122 -22.20 -4.56 -1.60
C GLN A 122 -21.34 -3.59 -0.79
N ILE A 123 -20.27 -3.07 -1.41
CA ILE A 123 -19.39 -2.07 -0.78
C ILE A 123 -20.15 -0.78 -0.52
N ASP A 124 -20.92 -0.31 -1.47
CA ASP A 124 -21.71 0.94 -1.32
C ASP A 124 -22.75 0.84 -0.20
N ALA A 125 -23.29 -0.34 0.05
CA ALA A 125 -24.24 -0.57 1.13
C ALA A 125 -23.60 -0.56 2.53
N CYS A 126 -22.27 -0.69 2.64
CA CYS A 126 -21.56 -0.68 3.91
C CYS A 126 -21.49 0.74 4.48
N THR A 127 -21.64 0.85 5.80
CA THR A 127 -21.52 2.12 6.54
C THR A 127 -20.46 2.06 7.64
N THR A 128 -19.91 0.88 7.92
CA THR A 128 -18.94 0.65 8.99
C THR A 128 -17.74 -0.16 8.48
N HIS A 129 -16.61 -0.05 9.20
CA HIS A 129 -15.44 -0.88 8.94
C HIS A 129 -15.72 -2.38 9.11
N ASP A 130 -16.54 -2.74 10.10
CA ASP A 130 -16.87 -4.15 10.34
C ASP A 130 -17.63 -4.76 9.16
N GLU A 131 -18.55 -4.01 8.57
CA GLU A 131 -19.27 -4.46 7.37
C GLU A 131 -18.33 -4.63 6.19
N LEU A 132 -17.35 -3.72 6.03
CA LEU A 132 -16.34 -3.83 4.98
C LEU A 132 -15.42 -5.04 5.21
N ASP A 133 -15.03 -5.31 6.46
CA ASP A 133 -14.23 -6.49 6.81
C ASP A 133 -14.93 -7.78 6.40
N ALA A 134 -16.25 -7.83 6.52
CA ALA A 134 -17.04 -9.01 6.16
C ALA A 134 -17.04 -9.28 4.64
N LEU A 135 -16.68 -8.30 3.81
CA LEU A 135 -16.59 -8.44 2.36
C LEU A 135 -15.19 -8.83 1.85
N MET A 136 -14.22 -8.90 2.73
CA MET A 136 -12.83 -9.22 2.37
C MET A 136 -12.57 -10.72 2.28
#